data_05235ae7a7aaf67101983b4f71ce8c98
#
_entry.id   05235ae7a7aaf67101983b4f71ce8c98
#
_cell.length_a   1.000
_cell.length_b   1.000
_cell.length_c   1.000
_cell.angle_alpha   90.00
_cell.angle_beta   90.00
_cell.angle_gamma   90.00
#
_symmetry.space_group_name_H-M   'P 1'
#
loop_
_entity.id
_entity.type
_entity.pdbx_description
1 polymer ?
#
loop_
_entity_poly.entity_id
_entity_poly.type
_entity_poly.pdbx_seq_one_letter_code
_entity_poly.pdbx_strand_id
1 'polypeptide(L)'
;MNKLYSILLAPLVLTALLLSGCTPKSSQEATGPEAAGGSSSAASAESLSFQGVDLEGNAVSSDILSQSKLTMINVWATYCNPCLSEMPGLGELAAEYNGEEFQIIGIVSDVMEGSDQDLVESLVQQTGANYTHLLLNESIYYALLTDVSAVPTTFFLDENGAVLDTVVGALEKSAWEETINGLLEGL
;
A
#
# COMPACT_ATOMS: atom_id res chain seq x y z
N MET A 1 -38.64 -34.75 17.56
CA MET A 1 -39.98 -34.24 17.16
C MET A 1 -39.82 -33.44 15.91
N ASN A 2 -40.32 -34.05 14.88
CA ASN A 2 -40.44 -33.67 13.47
C ASN A 2 -41.04 -32.27 13.24
N LYS A 3 -40.60 -31.58 12.20
CA LYS A 3 -41.51 -31.05 11.18
C LYS A 3 -40.73 -30.68 9.90
N LEU A 4 -40.92 -31.52 8.91
CA LEU A 4 -40.80 -31.30 7.48
C LEU A 4 -41.95 -30.37 7.00
N TYR A 5 -41.64 -29.42 6.12
CA TYR A 5 -42.55 -28.86 5.13
C TYR A 5 -41.66 -28.43 3.94
N SER A 6 -41.68 -29.11 2.90
CA SER A 6 -42.68 -29.32 1.81
C SER A 6 -42.52 -28.26 0.71
N ILE A 7 -42.09 -28.79 -0.33
CA ILE A 7 -41.97 -28.45 -1.77
C ILE A 7 -43.16 -27.68 -2.30
N LEU A 8 -42.92 -26.62 -3.10
CA LEU A 8 -43.81 -26.23 -4.19
C LEU A 8 -43.02 -25.79 -5.43
N LEU A 9 -43.07 -26.65 -6.42
CA LEU A 9 -42.73 -26.46 -7.84
C LEU A 9 -43.90 -25.80 -8.55
N ALA A 10 -43.63 -24.91 -9.52
CA ALA A 10 -44.32 -24.84 -10.82
C ALA A 10 -44.14 -23.45 -11.50
N PRO A 11 -44.44 -23.24 -12.79
CA PRO A 11 -43.55 -23.55 -13.91
C PRO A 11 -43.37 -22.38 -14.90
N LEU A 12 -42.40 -22.56 -15.73
CA LEU A 12 -42.24 -22.19 -17.14
C LEU A 12 -43.31 -21.31 -17.82
N VAL A 13 -42.90 -20.12 -18.32
CA VAL A 13 -43.52 -19.53 -19.51
C VAL A 13 -42.42 -19.00 -20.44
N LEU A 14 -42.34 -19.69 -21.56
CA LEU A 14 -41.56 -19.43 -22.77
C LEU A 14 -42.38 -18.50 -23.68
N THR A 15 -41.84 -17.32 -24.03
CA THR A 15 -42.34 -16.57 -25.21
C THR A 15 -41.19 -16.02 -26.02
N ALA A 16 -40.96 -16.66 -27.13
CA ALA A 16 -40.16 -16.17 -28.25
C ALA A 16 -41.01 -15.21 -29.10
N LEU A 17 -40.43 -14.09 -29.50
CA LEU A 17 -40.90 -13.32 -30.67
C LEU A 17 -39.70 -12.80 -31.46
N LEU A 18 -39.60 -13.35 -32.65
CA LEU A 18 -38.78 -12.91 -33.77
C LEU A 18 -39.44 -11.71 -34.46
N LEU A 19 -38.65 -10.80 -34.99
CA LEU A 19 -38.88 -9.99 -36.22
C LEU A 19 -37.67 -9.05 -36.36
N SER A 20 -36.72 -9.32 -37.25
CA SER A 20 -36.66 -8.97 -38.68
C SER A 20 -36.50 -7.46 -38.95
N GLY A 21 -35.36 -7.09 -39.50
CA GLY A 21 -35.37 -6.25 -40.69
C GLY A 21 -34.57 -4.97 -40.66
N CYS A 22 -33.64 -4.95 -41.56
CA CYS A 22 -33.21 -3.91 -42.49
C CYS A 22 -31.87 -3.20 -42.23
N THR A 23 -30.91 -3.68 -43.00
CA THR A 23 -29.81 -2.85 -43.54
C THR A 23 -30.32 -1.86 -44.59
N PRO A 24 -29.66 -0.73 -44.78
CA PRO A 24 -29.10 -0.46 -46.09
C PRO A 24 -27.59 -0.10 -46.06
N LYS A 25 -26.96 -0.68 -47.05
CA LYS A 25 -25.62 -0.43 -47.59
C LYS A 25 -25.59 0.92 -48.30
N SER A 26 -24.61 1.75 -48.02
CA SER A 26 -24.14 2.75 -48.96
C SER A 26 -22.64 2.86 -48.88
N SER A 27 -22.01 2.52 -49.96
CA SER A 27 -20.60 2.69 -50.29
C SER A 27 -20.34 4.14 -50.58
N GLN A 28 -19.24 4.70 -50.12
CA GLN A 28 -18.40 5.59 -50.91
C GLN A 28 -16.98 5.66 -50.38
N GLU A 29 -16.12 5.66 -51.28
CA GLU A 29 -14.71 5.40 -51.45
C GLU A 29 -13.87 6.66 -51.21
N ALA A 30 -12.64 6.42 -50.78
CA ALA A 30 -11.36 7.08 -51.11
C ALA A 30 -10.90 8.30 -50.29
N THR A 31 -9.78 8.17 -49.79
CA THR A 31 -8.48 8.78 -49.96
C THR A 31 -7.75 9.13 -48.67
N GLY A 32 -6.60 8.48 -48.50
CA GLY A 32 -5.32 9.07 -48.17
C GLY A 32 -4.90 9.15 -46.72
N PRO A 33 -3.62 8.90 -46.47
CA PRO A 33 -3.11 8.57 -45.14
C PRO A 33 -2.65 9.82 -44.40
N GLU A 34 -3.04 9.95 -43.15
CA GLU A 34 -2.32 10.85 -42.26
C GLU A 34 -2.04 10.13 -40.93
N ALA A 35 -0.77 9.90 -40.70
CA ALA A 35 -0.20 9.33 -39.52
C ALA A 35 -0.40 10.30 -38.36
N ALA A 36 -1.42 10.04 -37.54
CA ALA A 36 -1.50 10.65 -36.21
C ALA A 36 -0.79 9.72 -35.27
N GLY A 37 0.40 10.11 -34.85
CA GLY A 37 1.19 9.48 -33.83
C GLY A 37 0.36 9.28 -32.57
N GLY A 38 0.20 8.04 -32.17
CA GLY A 38 -0.28 7.68 -30.86
C GLY A 38 0.72 8.23 -29.84
N SER A 39 0.38 9.37 -29.25
CA SER A 39 1.01 9.81 -28.02
C SER A 39 0.62 8.78 -26.98
N SER A 40 1.51 7.83 -26.75
CA SER A 40 1.50 7.04 -25.54
C SER A 40 1.69 8.04 -24.41
N SER A 41 0.59 8.46 -23.80
CA SER A 41 0.61 9.06 -22.49
C SER A 41 1.17 7.99 -21.56
N ALA A 42 2.48 8.05 -21.35
CA ALA A 42 3.06 7.47 -20.17
C ALA A 42 2.30 8.16 -19.02
N ALA A 43 1.41 7.44 -18.37
CA ALA A 43 0.92 7.83 -17.06
C ALA A 43 2.19 8.05 -16.23
N SER A 44 2.50 9.30 -15.95
CA SER A 44 3.48 9.64 -14.93
C SER A 44 2.93 8.99 -13.66
N ALA A 45 3.57 7.92 -13.20
CA ALA A 45 3.32 7.42 -11.87
C ALA A 45 3.49 8.65 -10.97
N GLU A 46 2.40 9.10 -10.35
CA GLU A 46 2.48 10.18 -9.38
C GLU A 46 3.41 9.68 -8.29
N SER A 47 4.58 10.27 -8.18
CA SER A 47 5.55 9.92 -7.16
C SER A 47 4.92 10.22 -5.80
N LEU A 48 5.03 9.26 -4.88
CA LEU A 48 4.55 9.42 -3.52
C LEU A 48 5.15 10.70 -2.90
N SER A 49 4.29 11.58 -2.40
CA SER A 49 4.73 12.85 -1.82
C SER A 49 4.07 13.05 -0.47
N PHE A 50 4.88 13.15 0.58
CA PHE A 50 4.44 13.45 1.94
C PHE A 50 5.44 14.35 2.66
N GLN A 51 4.97 14.99 3.74
CA GLN A 51 5.75 15.72 4.71
C GLN A 51 5.24 15.37 6.11
N GLY A 52 6.15 15.29 7.07
CA GLY A 52 5.82 15.00 8.47
C GLY A 52 6.98 15.35 9.39
N VAL A 53 6.83 14.97 10.65
CA VAL A 53 7.90 15.04 11.64
C VAL A 53 8.12 13.66 12.26
N ASP A 54 9.39 13.39 12.60
CA ASP A 54 9.75 12.21 13.39
C ASP A 54 9.52 12.44 14.90
N LEU A 55 9.81 11.43 15.70
CA LEU A 55 9.65 11.50 17.17
C LEU A 55 10.61 12.50 17.83
N GLU A 56 11.74 12.81 17.19
CA GLU A 56 12.71 13.80 17.64
C GLU A 56 12.35 15.23 17.22
N GLY A 57 11.25 15.41 16.45
CA GLY A 57 10.78 16.70 15.95
C GLY A 57 11.48 17.17 14.68
N ASN A 58 12.24 16.33 14.00
CA ASN A 58 12.86 16.67 12.73
C ASN A 58 11.84 16.61 11.60
N ALA A 59 11.90 17.57 10.67
CA ALA A 59 11.10 17.52 9.46
C ALA A 59 11.60 16.42 8.52
N VAL A 60 10.68 15.58 8.05
CA VAL A 60 10.92 14.48 7.11
C VAL A 60 9.98 14.64 5.94
N SER A 61 10.50 14.51 4.71
CA SER A 61 9.70 14.49 3.48
C SER A 61 9.89 13.17 2.74
N SER A 62 9.06 12.97 1.71
CA SER A 62 9.22 11.83 0.78
C SER A 62 10.60 11.75 0.12
N ASP A 63 11.44 12.81 0.18
CA ASP A 63 12.83 12.77 -0.29
C ASP A 63 13.68 11.74 0.45
N ILE A 64 13.27 11.32 1.66
CA ILE A 64 13.94 10.26 2.43
C ILE A 64 13.95 8.93 1.67
N LEU A 65 12.99 8.68 0.79
CA LEU A 65 12.91 7.45 0.00
C LEU A 65 14.11 7.28 -0.93
N SER A 66 14.65 8.39 -1.45
CA SER A 66 15.82 8.38 -2.35
C SER A 66 17.15 8.05 -1.66
N GLN A 67 17.15 7.89 -0.33
CA GLN A 67 18.34 7.57 0.45
C GLN A 67 18.69 6.08 0.44
N SER A 68 17.73 5.22 0.05
CA SER A 68 17.88 3.77 0.02
C SER A 68 17.28 3.19 -1.26
N LYS A 69 17.84 2.09 -1.76
CA LYS A 69 17.27 1.37 -2.91
C LYS A 69 15.87 0.84 -2.63
N LEU A 70 15.65 0.37 -1.40
CA LEU A 70 14.38 -0.18 -0.92
C LEU A 70 14.02 0.46 0.42
N THR A 71 12.80 0.99 0.50
CA THR A 71 12.22 1.49 1.75
C THR A 71 11.02 0.65 2.16
N MET A 72 11.02 0.16 3.40
CA MET A 72 9.88 -0.47 4.05
C MET A 72 9.14 0.57 4.88
N ILE A 73 7.91 0.88 4.54
CA ILE A 73 7.03 1.72 5.36
C ILE A 73 6.08 0.81 6.13
N ASN A 74 6.27 0.70 7.44
CA ASN A 74 5.43 -0.08 8.34
C ASN A 74 4.43 0.81 9.06
N VAL A 75 3.14 0.65 8.76
CA VAL A 75 2.04 1.38 9.39
C VAL A 75 1.57 0.60 10.62
N TRP A 76 1.65 1.23 11.79
CA TRP A 76 1.32 0.61 13.05
C TRP A 76 0.50 1.54 13.96
N ALA A 77 -0.02 1.03 15.07
CA ALA A 77 -0.76 1.80 16.06
C ALA A 77 -0.39 1.38 17.48
N THR A 78 -0.51 2.29 18.44
CA THR A 78 -0.11 2.05 19.85
C THR A 78 -0.91 0.94 20.52
N TYR A 79 -2.13 0.66 20.07
CA TYR A 79 -3.02 -0.41 20.58
C TYR A 79 -2.87 -1.75 19.82
N CYS A 80 -2.02 -1.80 18.78
CA CYS A 80 -1.92 -2.94 17.87
C CYS A 80 -0.92 -3.98 18.40
N ASN A 81 -1.41 -5.00 19.12
CA ASN A 81 -0.55 -6.07 19.65
C ASN A 81 0.25 -6.82 18.57
N PRO A 82 -0.31 -7.20 17.41
CA PRO A 82 0.49 -7.81 16.35
C PRO A 82 1.63 -6.91 15.86
N CYS A 83 1.38 -5.60 15.73
CA CYS A 83 2.42 -4.64 15.36
C CYS A 83 3.57 -4.64 16.37
N LEU A 84 3.24 -4.54 17.66
CA LEU A 84 4.24 -4.54 18.73
C LEU A 84 5.01 -5.86 18.82
N SER A 85 4.41 -6.97 18.39
CA SER A 85 5.06 -8.28 18.36
C SER A 85 6.12 -8.41 17.26
N GLU A 86 5.94 -7.76 16.12
CA GLU A 86 6.92 -7.81 15.01
C GLU A 86 8.04 -6.76 15.15
N MET A 87 7.78 -5.63 15.83
CA MET A 87 8.70 -4.50 15.94
C MET A 87 10.11 -4.87 16.43
N PRO A 88 10.32 -5.80 17.38
CA PRO A 88 11.68 -6.22 17.75
C PRO A 88 12.47 -6.79 16.57
N GLY A 89 11.83 -7.63 15.76
CA GLY A 89 12.43 -8.18 14.53
C GLY A 89 12.74 -7.10 13.49
N LEU A 90 11.84 -6.13 13.33
CA LEU A 90 12.06 -4.98 12.45
C LEU A 90 13.24 -4.10 12.93
N GLY A 91 13.36 -3.88 14.24
CA GLY A 91 14.49 -3.14 14.82
C GLY A 91 15.83 -3.84 14.58
N GLU A 92 15.87 -5.17 14.67
CA GLU A 92 17.05 -5.95 14.33
C GLU A 92 17.38 -5.83 12.83
N LEU A 93 16.40 -5.98 11.94
CA LEU A 93 16.61 -5.83 10.50
C LEU A 93 17.11 -4.44 10.13
N ALA A 94 16.55 -3.38 10.72
CA ALA A 94 17.02 -2.01 10.51
C ALA A 94 18.49 -1.82 10.89
N ALA A 95 18.99 -2.57 11.88
CA ALA A 95 20.39 -2.52 12.32
C ALA A 95 21.32 -3.42 11.47
N GLU A 96 20.79 -4.45 10.83
CA GLU A 96 21.56 -5.43 10.05
C GLU A 96 21.85 -4.98 8.62
N TYR A 97 20.92 -4.22 8.00
CA TYR A 97 21.09 -3.73 6.64
C TYR A 97 21.87 -2.42 6.58
N ASN A 98 22.58 -2.23 5.47
CA ASN A 98 23.16 -0.93 5.13
C ASN A 98 22.05 0.05 4.71
N GLY A 99 22.02 1.23 5.30
CA GLY A 99 21.01 2.25 5.03
C GLY A 99 20.92 2.72 3.56
N GLU A 100 21.99 2.58 2.78
CA GLU A 100 21.96 2.87 1.34
C GLU A 100 21.23 1.76 0.54
N GLU A 101 21.13 0.55 1.07
CA GLU A 101 20.41 -0.56 0.44
C GLU A 101 18.98 -0.65 0.92
N PHE A 102 18.77 -0.55 2.24
CA PHE A 102 17.45 -0.74 2.84
C PHE A 102 17.27 0.15 4.07
N GLN A 103 16.08 0.72 4.21
CA GLN A 103 15.65 1.44 5.41
C GLN A 103 14.23 1.06 5.81
N ILE A 104 13.92 1.25 7.09
CA ILE A 104 12.56 1.11 7.62
C ILE A 104 12.08 2.47 8.13
N ILE A 105 10.84 2.81 7.80
CA ILE A 105 10.12 3.96 8.32
C ILE A 105 8.82 3.47 8.95
N GLY A 106 8.60 3.76 10.22
CA GLY A 106 7.34 3.52 10.90
C GLY A 106 6.39 4.69 10.71
N ILE A 107 5.09 4.42 10.52
CA ILE A 107 4.04 5.43 10.58
C ILE A 107 3.11 5.09 11.73
N VAL A 108 3.01 6.00 12.69
CA VAL A 108 2.12 5.87 13.86
C VAL A 108 0.74 6.37 13.46
N SER A 109 -0.19 5.47 13.19
CA SER A 109 -1.48 5.82 12.56
C SER A 109 -2.55 6.35 13.52
N ASP A 110 -2.31 6.29 14.83
CA ASP A 110 -3.26 6.68 15.88
C ASP A 110 -2.79 7.86 16.75
N VAL A 111 -1.60 8.42 16.48
CA VAL A 111 -1.07 9.59 17.19
C VAL A 111 -0.76 10.71 16.21
N MET A 112 -1.49 11.82 16.36
CA MET A 112 -1.35 13.00 15.50
C MET A 112 -0.11 13.81 15.84
N GLU A 113 0.52 14.37 14.82
CA GLU A 113 1.56 15.39 14.97
C GLU A 113 1.12 16.52 15.90
N GLY A 114 1.97 16.87 16.87
CA GLY A 114 1.67 17.87 17.89
C GLY A 114 0.85 17.38 19.08
N SER A 115 0.47 16.08 19.12
CA SER A 115 -0.13 15.44 20.28
C SER A 115 0.94 14.92 21.24
N ASP A 116 0.52 14.44 22.42
CA ASP A 116 1.39 13.74 23.36
C ASP A 116 1.87 12.40 22.74
N GLN A 117 3.18 12.24 22.65
CA GLN A 117 3.83 11.07 22.02
C GLN A 117 4.54 10.16 23.03
N ASP A 118 4.45 10.41 24.34
CA ASP A 118 5.17 9.66 25.38
C ASP A 118 4.94 8.14 25.28
N LEU A 119 3.71 7.74 24.96
CA LEU A 119 3.38 6.31 24.77
C LEU A 119 4.09 5.72 23.55
N VAL A 120 4.16 6.45 22.45
CA VAL A 120 4.85 6.02 21.22
C VAL A 120 6.33 5.80 21.51
N GLU A 121 6.99 6.79 22.12
CA GLU A 121 8.41 6.71 22.49
C GLU A 121 8.68 5.53 23.44
N SER A 122 7.82 5.34 24.43
CA SER A 122 7.90 4.20 25.36
C SER A 122 7.81 2.85 24.64
N LEU A 123 6.88 2.70 23.69
CA LEU A 123 6.71 1.46 22.91
C LEU A 123 7.89 1.22 21.96
N VAL A 124 8.38 2.23 21.28
CA VAL A 124 9.58 2.15 20.43
C VAL A 124 10.79 1.72 21.24
N GLN A 125 11.00 2.32 22.42
CA GLN A 125 12.08 1.92 23.31
C GLN A 125 11.93 0.47 23.81
N GLN A 126 10.74 0.06 24.23
CA GLN A 126 10.48 -1.28 24.75
C GLN A 126 10.66 -2.36 23.68
N THR A 127 10.30 -2.09 22.44
CA THR A 127 10.41 -3.03 21.32
C THR A 127 11.78 -3.01 20.67
N GLY A 128 12.62 -1.99 20.93
CA GLY A 128 13.91 -1.81 20.26
C GLY A 128 13.78 -1.44 18.78
N ALA A 129 12.63 -0.92 18.36
CA ALA A 129 12.35 -0.48 17.00
C ALA A 129 13.03 0.89 16.71
N ASN A 130 14.36 0.91 16.79
CA ASN A 130 15.18 2.12 16.70
C ASN A 130 15.42 2.57 15.24
N TYR A 131 14.34 2.79 14.49
CA TYR A 131 14.33 3.36 13.16
C TYR A 131 13.41 4.59 13.15
N THR A 132 13.39 5.35 12.06
CA THR A 132 12.57 6.57 11.97
C THR A 132 11.08 6.25 12.11
N HIS A 133 10.40 6.94 13.01
CA HIS A 133 8.93 6.88 13.15
C HIS A 133 8.32 8.25 12.90
N LEU A 134 7.32 8.33 12.02
CA LEU A 134 6.59 9.54 11.69
C LEU A 134 5.24 9.55 12.39
N LEU A 135 4.84 10.70 12.91
CA LEU A 135 3.53 10.92 13.47
C LEU A 135 2.51 11.20 12.36
N LEU A 136 1.25 10.83 12.61
CA LEU A 136 0.18 11.04 11.65
C LEU A 136 -0.11 12.52 11.45
N ASN A 137 -0.24 12.93 10.19
CA ASN A 137 -0.79 14.22 9.77
C ASN A 137 -1.58 14.07 8.46
N GLU A 138 -2.20 15.15 7.99
CA GLU A 138 -2.99 15.11 6.75
C GLU A 138 -2.16 14.70 5.52
N SER A 139 -0.90 15.17 5.42
CA SER A 139 -0.03 14.85 4.28
C SER A 139 0.26 13.35 4.21
N ILE A 140 0.63 12.74 5.33
CA ILE A 140 0.88 11.30 5.44
C ILE A 140 -0.41 10.50 5.21
N TYR A 141 -1.53 10.98 5.78
CA TYR A 141 -2.82 10.29 5.63
C TYR A 141 -3.23 10.17 4.15
N TYR A 142 -3.23 11.28 3.43
CA TYR A 142 -3.64 11.28 2.02
C TYR A 142 -2.64 10.60 1.10
N ALA A 143 -1.36 10.62 1.44
CA ALA A 143 -0.33 9.98 0.63
C ALA A 143 -0.30 8.44 0.76
N LEU A 144 -0.56 7.91 1.96
CA LEU A 144 -0.26 6.50 2.28
C LEU A 144 -1.41 5.74 2.95
N LEU A 145 -2.34 6.42 3.65
CA LEU A 145 -3.25 5.72 4.56
C LEU A 145 -4.70 5.65 4.08
N THR A 146 -5.06 6.28 2.96
CA THR A 146 -6.44 6.31 2.46
C THR A 146 -7.02 4.91 2.21
N ASP A 147 -6.19 3.97 1.79
CA ASP A 147 -6.57 2.59 1.48
C ASP A 147 -6.14 1.59 2.58
N VAL A 148 -5.55 2.07 3.67
CA VAL A 148 -5.16 1.23 4.81
C VAL A 148 -6.37 0.95 5.69
N SER A 149 -6.84 -0.29 5.68
CA SER A 149 -8.01 -0.72 6.46
C SER A 149 -7.67 -1.52 7.72
N ALA A 150 -6.42 -1.91 7.89
CA ALA A 150 -5.93 -2.70 9.03
C ALA A 150 -4.48 -2.37 9.35
N VAL A 151 -4.05 -2.61 10.56
CA VAL A 151 -2.65 -2.53 10.99
C VAL A 151 -2.19 -3.86 11.61
N PRO A 152 -0.92 -4.27 11.38
CA PRO A 152 0.04 -3.57 10.56
C PRO A 152 -0.25 -3.71 9.06
N THR A 153 0.07 -2.68 8.30
CA THR A 153 0.19 -2.72 6.84
C THR A 153 1.56 -2.19 6.48
N THR A 154 2.24 -2.92 5.62
CA THR A 154 3.61 -2.61 5.22
C THR A 154 3.68 -2.42 3.72
N PHE A 155 4.25 -1.30 3.29
CA PHE A 155 4.55 -1.00 1.90
C PHE A 155 6.05 -1.12 1.66
N PHE A 156 6.43 -1.67 0.52
CA PHE A 156 7.79 -1.63 0.01
C PHE A 156 7.85 -0.70 -1.19
N LEU A 157 8.78 0.25 -1.14
CA LEU A 157 8.93 1.29 -2.17
C LEU A 157 10.37 1.32 -2.68
N ASP A 158 10.51 1.63 -3.98
CA ASP A 158 11.80 1.93 -4.57
C ASP A 158 12.28 3.36 -4.22
N GLU A 159 13.47 3.72 -4.67
CA GLU A 159 14.08 5.05 -4.49
C GLU A 159 13.28 6.20 -5.11
N ASN A 160 12.36 5.90 -6.04
CA ASN A 160 11.50 6.87 -6.71
C ASN A 160 10.12 6.99 -6.04
N GLY A 161 9.86 6.19 -4.99
CA GLY A 161 8.58 6.15 -4.30
C GLY A 161 7.51 5.30 -4.99
N ALA A 162 7.89 4.46 -5.95
CA ALA A 162 6.96 3.50 -6.53
C ALA A 162 6.75 2.32 -5.58
N VAL A 163 5.50 1.95 -5.34
CA VAL A 163 5.14 0.81 -4.50
C VAL A 163 5.42 -0.49 -5.26
N LEU A 164 6.32 -1.31 -4.72
CA LEU A 164 6.73 -2.60 -5.26
C LEU A 164 5.88 -3.75 -4.72
N ASP A 165 5.55 -3.69 -3.41
CA ASP A 165 4.75 -4.71 -2.73
C ASP A 165 4.01 -4.13 -1.54
N THR A 166 2.95 -4.82 -1.10
CA THR A 166 2.16 -4.47 0.08
C THR A 166 1.78 -5.72 0.86
N VAL A 167 2.12 -5.74 2.14
CA VAL A 167 1.80 -6.85 3.06
C VAL A 167 0.86 -6.35 4.14
N VAL A 168 -0.25 -7.06 4.37
CA VAL A 168 -1.19 -6.79 5.46
C VAL A 168 -1.05 -7.88 6.52
N GLY A 169 -0.79 -7.48 7.75
CA GLY A 169 -0.56 -8.37 8.89
C GLY A 169 0.91 -8.48 9.26
N ALA A 170 1.15 -8.90 10.52
CA ALA A 170 2.49 -9.04 11.08
C ALA A 170 3.17 -10.32 10.59
N LEU A 171 4.48 -10.25 10.36
CA LEU A 171 5.31 -11.39 10.02
C LEU A 171 6.46 -11.56 11.03
N GLU A 172 6.99 -12.77 11.08
CA GLU A 172 8.23 -13.06 11.79
C GLU A 172 9.45 -12.46 11.05
N LYS A 173 10.52 -12.13 11.78
CA LYS A 173 11.75 -11.53 11.24
C LYS A 173 12.26 -12.25 9.99
N SER A 174 12.32 -13.59 10.02
CA SER A 174 12.83 -14.38 8.88
C SER A 174 12.00 -14.24 7.61
N ALA A 175 10.67 -14.07 7.74
CA ALA A 175 9.80 -13.85 6.60
C ALA A 175 9.96 -12.43 6.04
N TRP A 176 10.17 -11.43 6.90
CA TRP A 176 10.53 -10.08 6.47
C TRP A 176 11.88 -10.08 5.74
N GLU A 177 12.89 -10.75 6.28
CA GLU A 177 14.22 -10.87 5.67
C GLU A 177 14.15 -11.52 4.28
N GLU A 178 13.36 -12.58 4.10
CA GLU A 178 13.14 -13.22 2.80
C GLU A 178 12.48 -12.24 1.81
N THR A 179 11.47 -11.51 2.24
CA THR A 179 10.77 -10.51 1.42
C THR A 179 11.72 -9.38 0.99
N ILE A 180 12.46 -8.81 1.94
CA ILE A 180 13.43 -7.73 1.69
C ILE A 180 14.49 -8.17 0.68
N ASN A 181 15.11 -9.34 0.91
CA ASN A 181 16.15 -9.86 0.02
C ASN A 181 15.61 -10.13 -1.39
N GLY A 182 14.42 -10.73 -1.50
CA GLY A 182 13.77 -10.97 -2.78
C GLY A 182 13.49 -9.70 -3.58
N LEU A 183 13.07 -8.62 -2.90
CA LEU A 183 12.85 -7.32 -3.54
C LEU A 183 14.16 -6.64 -3.94
N LEU A 184 15.20 -6.68 -3.08
CA LEU A 184 16.51 -6.11 -3.38
C LEU A 184 17.20 -6.78 -4.57
N GLU A 185 17.01 -8.10 -4.76
CA GLU A 185 17.53 -8.82 -5.93
C GLU A 185 16.86 -8.38 -7.26
N GLY A 186 15.66 -7.80 -7.19
CA GLY A 186 14.89 -7.32 -8.33
C GLY A 186 15.14 -5.86 -8.71
N LEU A 187 15.85 -5.08 -7.87
CA LEU A 187 16.21 -3.68 -8.08
C LEU A 187 17.62 -3.55 -8.67
#